data_ad462ee530af7826b3cf396da1aff987
#
_entry.id   ad462ee530af7826b3cf396da1aff987
#
_cell.length_a   1.000
_cell.length_b   1.000
_cell.length_c   1.000
_cell.angle_alpha   90.00
_cell.angle_beta   90.00
_cell.angle_gamma   90.00
#
_symmetry.space_group_name_H-M   'P 1'
#
loop_
_entity.id
_entity.type
_entity.pdbx_description
1 polymer ?
#
loop_
_entity_poly.entity_id
_entity_poly.type
_entity_poly.pdbx_seq_one_letter_code
_entity_poly.pdbx_strand_id
1 'polypeptide(L)' 'MVAQEEVRKKLLEKTKAVRQKNISNCTGIPREIISKFMNGKRDLYPESLVALNDYLDNH' A
#
# COMPACT_ATOMS: atom_id res chain seq x y z
N MET A 1 15.07 -5.90 2.93
CA MET A 1 14.40 -4.64 3.28
C MET A 1 13.46 -4.23 2.15
N VAL A 2 12.25 -3.84 2.46
CA VAL A 2 11.25 -3.47 1.44
C VAL A 2 11.41 -1.99 1.08
N ALA A 3 11.54 -1.70 -0.20
CA ALA A 3 11.71 -0.33 -0.68
C ALA A 3 10.34 0.34 -0.89
N GLN A 4 10.23 1.61 -0.49
CA GLN A 4 9.00 2.40 -0.68
C GLN A 4 8.56 2.39 -2.14
N GLU A 5 9.49 2.61 -3.06
CA GLU A 5 9.18 2.67 -4.49
C GLU A 5 8.61 1.36 -5.04
N GLU A 6 9.15 0.24 -4.62
CA GLU A 6 8.65 -1.07 -5.06
C GLU A 6 7.22 -1.30 -4.61
N VAL A 7 6.95 -0.99 -3.34
CA VAL A 7 5.61 -1.17 -2.78
C VAL A 7 4.63 -0.21 -3.44
N ARG A 8 5.07 1.01 -3.72
CA ARG A 8 4.23 1.99 -4.41
C ARG A 8 3.83 1.49 -5.81
N LYS A 9 4.77 0.92 -6.56
CA LYS A 9 4.47 0.36 -7.87
C LYS A 9 3.50 -0.80 -7.79
N LYS A 10 3.72 -1.72 -6.85
CA LYS A 10 2.83 -2.85 -6.63
C LYS A 10 1.42 -2.38 -6.27
N LEU A 11 1.34 -1.36 -5.44
CA LEU A 11 0.05 -0.80 -5.02
C LEU A 11 -0.69 -0.17 -6.20
N LEU A 12 0.00 0.58 -7.04
CA LEU A 12 -0.60 1.19 -8.22
C LEU A 12 -1.18 0.13 -9.16
N GLU A 13 -0.46 -0.98 -9.36
CA GLU A 13 -0.95 -2.09 -10.17
C GLU A 13 -2.16 -2.77 -9.51
N LYS A 14 -2.10 -2.96 -8.20
CA LYS A 14 -3.17 -3.63 -7.46
C LYS A 14 -4.46 -2.83 -7.48
N THR A 15 -4.38 -1.51 -7.41
CA THR A 15 -5.57 -0.66 -7.39
C THR A 15 -6.32 -0.63 -8.71
N LYS A 16 -5.74 -1.17 -9.77
CA LYS A 16 -6.47 -1.35 -11.03
C LYS A 16 -7.53 -2.44 -10.90
N ALA A 17 -7.34 -3.39 -10.01
CA ALA A 17 -8.23 -4.53 -9.81
C ALA A 17 -8.96 -4.50 -8.46
N VAL A 18 -8.35 -3.90 -7.44
CA VAL A 18 -8.87 -3.88 -6.07
C VAL A 18 -8.99 -2.44 -5.59
N ARG A 19 -10.11 -2.12 -4.98
CA ARG A 19 -10.36 -0.76 -4.47
C ARG A 19 -9.48 -0.48 -3.26
N GLN A 20 -9.10 0.80 -3.09
CA GLN A 20 -8.31 1.25 -1.95
C GLN A 20 -8.99 0.90 -0.62
N LYS A 21 -10.32 0.96 -0.58
CA LYS A 21 -11.08 0.63 0.62
C LYS A 21 -10.81 -0.80 1.07
N ASN A 22 -10.76 -1.75 0.15
CA ASN A 22 -10.47 -3.14 0.49
C ASN A 22 -9.05 -3.30 0.99
N ILE A 23 -8.10 -2.61 0.37
CA ILE A 23 -6.70 -2.65 0.79
C ILE A 23 -6.57 -2.07 2.20
N SER A 24 -7.24 -0.96 2.47
CA SER A 24 -7.28 -0.34 3.79
C SER A 24 -7.81 -1.30 4.85
N ASN A 25 -8.93 -1.96 4.55
CA ASN A 25 -9.54 -2.90 5.49
C ASN A 25 -8.65 -4.11 5.77
N CYS A 26 -7.94 -4.60 4.77
CA CYS A 26 -7.10 -5.78 4.92
C CYS A 26 -5.76 -5.49 5.59
N THR A 27 -5.22 -4.31 5.39
CA THR A 27 -3.92 -3.94 5.95
C THR A 27 -4.00 -3.14 7.24
N GLY A 28 -5.17 -2.59 7.52
CA GLY A 28 -5.34 -1.72 8.69
C GLY A 28 -4.77 -0.32 8.49
N ILE A 29 -4.35 0.02 7.28
CA ILE A 29 -3.81 1.34 6.96
C ILE A 29 -4.97 2.25 6.53
N PRO A 30 -5.11 3.46 7.11
CA PRO A 30 -6.17 4.38 6.68
C PRO A 30 -6.11 4.65 5.18
N ARG A 31 -7.28 4.68 4.54
CA ARG A 31 -7.35 4.93 3.11
C ARG A 31 -6.68 6.23 2.69
N GLU A 32 -6.81 7.25 3.53
CA GLU A 32 -6.18 8.54 3.30
C GLU A 32 -4.66 8.41 3.19
N ILE A 33 -4.07 7.61 4.06
CA ILE A 33 -2.62 7.36 4.07
C ILE A 33 -2.22 6.59 2.81
N ILE A 34 -3.00 5.59 2.43
CA ILE A 34 -2.75 4.82 1.22
C ILE A 34 -2.76 5.73 -0.01
N SER A 35 -3.73 6.62 -0.09
CA SER A 35 -3.85 7.56 -1.20
C SER A 35 -2.63 8.48 -1.29
N LYS A 36 -2.20 9.05 -0.16
CA LYS A 36 -1.01 9.91 -0.13
C LYS A 36 0.25 9.16 -0.51
N PHE A 37 0.37 7.92 -0.05
CA PHE A 37 1.51 7.08 -0.40
C PHE A 37 1.55 6.79 -1.91
N MET A 38 0.42 6.46 -2.49
CA MET A 38 0.31 6.20 -3.93
C MET A 38 0.73 7.40 -4.76
N ASN A 39 0.36 8.60 -4.31
CA ASN A 39 0.66 9.84 -5.03
C ASN A 39 2.07 10.37 -4.76
N GLY A 40 2.87 9.66 -3.97
CA GLY A 40 4.22 10.07 -3.64
C GLY A 40 4.31 11.22 -2.66
N LYS A 41 3.21 11.56 -1.98
CA LYS A 41 3.16 12.68 -1.04
C LYS A 41 3.68 12.33 0.35
N ARG A 42 3.75 11.05 0.67
CA ARG A 42 4.33 10.60 1.93
C ARG A 42 4.78 9.15 1.81
N ASP A 43 5.69 8.76 2.69
CA ASP A 43 6.14 7.38 2.81
C ASP A 43 5.38 6.70 3.95
N LEU A 44 5.39 5.38 3.95
CA LEU A 44 4.81 4.59 5.03
C LEU A 44 5.86 4.30 6.09
N TYR A 45 5.41 4.13 7.33
CA TYR A 45 6.27 3.60 8.38
C TYR A 45 6.68 2.17 8.02
N PRO A 46 7.84 1.70 8.52
CA PRO A 46 8.31 0.34 8.19
C PRO A 46 7.27 -0.75 8.46
N GLU A 47 6.56 -0.66 9.57
CA GLU A 47 5.53 -1.65 9.93
C GLU A 47 4.39 -1.66 8.91
N SER A 48 3.93 -0.48 8.53
CA SER A 48 2.85 -0.35 7.55
C SER A 48 3.31 -0.80 6.17
N LEU A 49 4.55 -0.48 5.83
CA LEU A 49 5.11 -0.86 4.55
C LEU A 49 5.20 -2.38 4.39
N VAL A 50 5.67 -3.06 5.45
CA VAL A 50 5.76 -4.52 5.45
C VAL A 50 4.37 -5.15 5.36
N ALA A 51 3.41 -4.65 6.13
CA ALA A 51 2.04 -5.15 6.11
C ALA A 51 1.42 -5.00 4.72
N LEU A 52 1.61 -3.85 4.10
CA LEU A 52 1.09 -3.60 2.76
C LEU A 52 1.76 -4.50 1.73
N ASN A 53 3.08 -4.64 1.82
CA ASN A 53 3.82 -5.48 0.91
C ASN A 53 3.36 -6.94 1.01
N ASP A 54 3.16 -7.45 2.21
CA ASP A 54 2.67 -8.80 2.42
C ASP A 54 1.29 -8.99 1.80
N TYR A 55 0.41 -8.03 1.99
CA TYR A 55 -0.91 -8.06 1.37
C TYR A 55 -0.80 -8.13 -0.15
N LEU A 56 0.04 -7.28 -0.74
CA LEU A 56 0.18 -7.20 -2.20
C LEU A 56 0.79 -8.46 -2.80
N ASP A 57 1.68 -9.11 -2.06
CA ASP A 57 2.31 -10.35 -2.54
C ASP A 57 1.41 -11.57 -2.39
N ASN A 58 0.46 -11.55 -1.44
CA ASN A 58 -0.38 -12.71 -1.11
C ASN A 58 -1.81 -12.60 -1.64
N HIS A 59 -2.17 -11.51 -2.23
CA HIS A 59 -3.49 -11.25 -2.78
C HIS A 59 -3.38 -10.66 -4.19
#